data_280405b660666f9838d3e790da9e3355
#
_entry.id   280405b660666f9838d3e790da9e3355
#
_cell.length_a   1.000
_cell.length_b   1.000
_cell.length_c   1.000
_cell.angle_alpha   90.00
_cell.angle_beta   90.00
_cell.angle_gamma   90.00
#
_symmetry.space_group_name_H-M   'P 1'
#
loop_
_entity.id
_entity.type
_entity.pdbx_description
1 polymer ?
#
loop_
_entity_poly.entity_id
_entity_poly.type
_entity_poly.pdbx_seq_one_letter_code
_entity_poly.pdbx_strand_id
1 'polypeptide(L)'
;MPTSRKEALMIGASHYFTGKPCKNGHLVPRHVSGNCPECLKQAHRRRTEDYAAWILKAKQANAKARGIEFSLQQKDIVIPDKCPVLGIPLKKSISKGDAGNSPSIDRVDPSKGYTPDNIRIISHRANRKKQDCTVEELRLLLAYMES
;
A
#
# COMPACT_ATOMS: atom_id res chain seq x y z
N MET A 1 9.17 25.53 22.40
CA MET A 1 8.60 24.22 21.99
C MET A 1 8.31 23.45 23.25
N PRO A 2 7.13 22.81 23.38
CA PRO A 2 6.78 22.00 24.57
C PRO A 2 7.80 20.87 24.79
N THR A 3 8.08 20.59 26.05
CA THR A 3 9.08 19.59 26.46
C THR A 3 8.48 18.19 26.67
N SER A 4 7.15 18.11 26.71
CA SER A 4 6.41 16.85 26.86
C SER A 4 5.22 16.78 25.93
N ARG A 5 4.77 15.51 25.65
CA ARG A 5 3.55 15.25 24.89
C ARG A 5 2.30 15.87 25.56
N LYS A 6 2.22 15.78 26.89
CA LYS A 6 1.10 16.31 27.66
C LYS A 6 1.00 17.83 27.51
N GLU A 7 2.12 18.53 27.67
CA GLU A 7 2.20 19.99 27.48
C GLU A 7 1.80 20.38 26.05
N ALA A 8 2.32 19.68 25.03
CA ALA A 8 1.97 19.93 23.63
C ALA A 8 0.45 19.81 23.37
N LEU A 9 -0.18 18.78 23.90
CA LEU A 9 -1.62 18.58 23.76
C LEU A 9 -2.43 19.67 24.46
N MET A 10 -1.99 20.14 25.64
CA MET A 10 -2.67 21.20 26.37
C MET A 10 -2.66 22.55 25.64
N ILE A 11 -1.59 22.86 24.91
CA ILE A 11 -1.45 24.14 24.17
C ILE A 11 -1.78 23.98 22.65
N GLY A 12 -2.31 22.84 22.21
CA GLY A 12 -2.65 22.60 20.82
C GLY A 12 -1.44 22.49 19.87
N ALA A 13 -0.23 22.27 20.39
CA ALA A 13 0.97 22.10 19.56
C ALA A 13 1.01 20.70 18.94
N SER A 14 1.43 20.60 17.67
CA SER A 14 1.55 19.33 16.94
C SER A 14 2.80 18.53 17.28
N HIS A 15 3.82 19.17 17.86
CA HIS A 15 5.13 18.57 18.18
C HIS A 15 5.63 18.96 19.57
N TYR A 16 6.49 18.12 20.14
CA TYR A 16 7.20 18.34 21.40
C TYR A 16 8.63 17.81 21.31
N PHE A 17 9.53 18.34 22.15
CA PHE A 17 10.94 17.94 22.18
C PHE A 17 11.40 17.64 23.62
N THR A 18 11.69 16.38 23.89
CA THR A 18 12.10 15.91 25.24
C THR A 18 13.59 16.10 25.52
N GLY A 19 14.39 16.51 24.53
CA GLY A 19 15.86 16.51 24.65
C GLY A 19 16.50 15.11 24.64
N LYS A 20 15.68 14.04 24.50
CA LYS A 20 16.15 12.65 24.47
C LYS A 20 16.00 12.04 23.08
N PRO A 21 16.99 11.26 22.60
CA PRO A 21 16.88 10.57 21.32
C PRO A 21 15.72 9.55 21.31
N CYS A 22 15.19 9.25 20.14
CA CYS A 22 14.26 8.12 19.97
C CYS A 22 15.01 6.78 20.06
N LYS A 23 14.29 5.66 20.09
CA LYS A 23 14.88 4.30 20.14
C LYS A 23 15.90 4.01 19.04
N ASN A 24 15.88 4.77 17.93
CA ASN A 24 16.80 4.64 16.80
C ASN A 24 17.86 5.76 16.79
N GLY A 25 18.05 6.48 17.89
CA GLY A 25 19.11 7.51 18.07
C GLY A 25 18.80 8.89 17.49
N HIS A 26 17.63 9.14 16.87
CA HIS A 26 17.33 10.47 16.30
C HIS A 26 16.97 11.47 17.39
N LEU A 27 17.69 12.59 17.44
CA LEU A 27 17.45 13.71 18.34
C LEU A 27 16.67 14.81 17.61
N VAL A 28 15.36 14.61 17.45
CA VAL A 28 14.46 15.54 16.76
C VAL A 28 13.14 15.68 17.50
N PRO A 29 12.40 16.78 17.29
CA PRO A 29 11.04 16.93 17.82
C PRO A 29 10.15 15.77 17.36
N ARG A 30 9.28 15.28 18.24
CA ARG A 30 8.32 14.20 17.97
C ARG A 30 6.94 14.78 17.75
N HIS A 31 6.20 14.19 16.86
CA HIS A 31 4.78 14.48 16.71
C HIS A 31 3.99 14.01 17.95
N VAL A 32 2.88 14.68 18.28
CA VAL A 32 2.03 14.32 19.45
C VAL A 32 1.44 12.91 19.37
N SER A 33 1.44 12.26 18.18
CA SER A 33 1.17 10.82 18.05
C SER A 33 2.27 9.92 18.66
N GLY A 34 3.39 10.49 19.10
CA GLY A 34 4.56 9.78 19.63
C GLY A 34 5.59 9.36 18.57
N ASN A 35 5.31 9.59 17.30
CA ASN A 35 6.18 9.18 16.20
C ASN A 35 7.38 10.12 16.03
N CYS A 36 8.55 9.53 15.74
CA CYS A 36 9.74 10.27 15.32
C CYS A 36 9.67 10.50 13.79
N PRO A 37 9.73 11.76 13.29
CA PRO A 37 9.65 12.06 11.85
C PRO A 37 10.76 11.39 11.04
N GLU A 38 11.98 11.31 11.55
CA GLU A 38 13.09 10.65 10.86
C GLU A 38 12.89 9.14 10.74
N CYS A 39 12.35 8.49 11.78
CA CYS A 39 11.96 7.08 11.69
C CYS A 39 10.86 6.86 10.64
N LEU A 40 9.89 7.76 10.55
CA LEU A 40 8.83 7.67 9.53
C LEU A 40 9.40 7.86 8.12
N LYS A 41 10.29 8.84 7.91
CA LYS A 41 10.97 9.05 6.62
C LYS A 41 11.78 7.83 6.20
N GLN A 42 12.57 7.25 7.11
CA GLN A 42 13.33 6.04 6.83
C GLN A 42 12.44 4.84 6.51
N ALA A 43 11.34 4.65 7.25
CA ALA A 43 10.39 3.58 6.96
C ALA A 43 9.72 3.77 5.61
N HIS A 44 9.38 5.02 5.24
CA HIS A 44 8.85 5.37 3.93
C HIS A 44 9.85 5.03 2.82
N ARG A 45 11.10 5.48 2.97
CA ARG A 45 12.18 5.22 2.01
C ARG A 45 12.39 3.72 1.76
N ARG A 46 12.52 2.90 2.82
CA ARG A 46 12.65 1.44 2.70
C ARG A 46 11.50 0.80 1.93
N ARG A 47 10.26 1.22 2.19
CA ARG A 47 9.08 0.71 1.46
C ARG A 47 9.07 1.10 -0.01
N THR A 48 9.62 2.28 -0.35
CA THR A 48 9.70 2.75 -1.74
C THR A 48 10.83 2.07 -2.51
N GLU A 49 11.96 1.82 -1.84
CA GLU A 49 13.13 1.13 -2.40
C GLU A 49 12.81 -0.33 -2.71
N ASP A 50 12.14 -1.03 -1.79
CA ASP A 50 11.72 -2.43 -1.96
C ASP A 50 10.19 -2.57 -2.00
N TYR A 51 9.58 -1.88 -2.95
CA TYR A 51 8.13 -1.85 -3.09
C TYR A 51 7.53 -3.23 -3.39
N ALA A 52 8.24 -4.07 -4.18
CA ALA A 52 7.80 -5.41 -4.52
C ALA A 52 7.65 -6.29 -3.25
N ALA A 53 8.67 -6.29 -2.38
CA ALA A 53 8.61 -7.01 -1.11
C ALA A 53 7.50 -6.47 -0.20
N TRP A 54 7.30 -5.15 -0.19
CA TRP A 54 6.26 -4.54 0.64
C TRP A 54 4.85 -4.95 0.20
N ILE A 55 4.52 -4.88 -1.11
CA ILE A 55 3.19 -5.30 -1.59
C ILE A 55 2.98 -6.80 -1.46
N LEU A 56 4.03 -7.60 -1.65
CA LEU A 56 4.01 -9.06 -1.47
C LEU A 56 3.63 -9.40 -0.02
N LYS A 57 4.34 -8.84 0.96
CA LYS A 57 4.09 -9.08 2.39
C LYS A 57 2.68 -8.67 2.81
N ALA A 58 2.23 -7.51 2.34
CA ALA A 58 0.87 -7.03 2.62
C ALA A 58 -0.20 -7.96 2.02
N LYS A 59 0.03 -8.45 0.79
CA LYS A 59 -0.88 -9.38 0.11
C LYS A 59 -0.89 -10.75 0.78
N GLN A 60 0.28 -11.26 1.21
CA GLN A 60 0.40 -12.53 1.93
C GLN A 60 -0.39 -12.51 3.25
N ALA A 61 -0.28 -11.42 4.02
CA ALA A 61 -1.04 -11.25 5.26
C ALA A 61 -2.57 -11.27 4.99
N ASN A 62 -3.03 -10.58 3.94
CA ASN A 62 -4.43 -10.60 3.53
C ASN A 62 -4.90 -11.99 3.06
N ALA A 63 -4.09 -12.69 2.26
CA ALA A 63 -4.40 -14.02 1.79
C ALA A 63 -4.54 -15.00 2.97
N LYS A 64 -3.59 -14.95 3.92
CA LYS A 64 -3.63 -15.76 5.15
C LYS A 64 -4.90 -15.50 5.97
N ALA A 65 -5.26 -14.23 6.16
CA ALA A 65 -6.48 -13.87 6.92
C ALA A 65 -7.77 -14.36 6.25
N ARG A 66 -7.75 -14.56 4.93
CA ARG A 66 -8.90 -15.04 4.14
C ARG A 66 -8.84 -16.53 3.78
N GLY A 67 -7.84 -17.28 4.25
CA GLY A 67 -7.65 -18.68 3.92
C GLY A 67 -7.34 -18.94 2.45
N ILE A 68 -6.78 -17.96 1.73
CA ILE A 68 -6.46 -18.08 0.29
C ILE A 68 -5.04 -18.61 0.16
N GLU A 69 -4.85 -19.61 -0.70
CA GLU A 69 -3.53 -20.15 -1.05
C GLU A 69 -2.58 -19.04 -1.52
N PHE A 70 -1.31 -19.12 -1.09
CA PHE A 70 -0.29 -18.13 -1.41
C PHE A 70 1.08 -18.77 -1.58
N SER A 71 1.61 -18.82 -2.80
CA SER A 71 2.91 -19.40 -3.14
C SER A 71 3.88 -18.41 -3.78
N LEU A 72 3.53 -17.10 -3.86
CA LEU A 72 4.36 -16.10 -4.50
C LEU A 72 5.66 -15.83 -3.76
N GLN A 73 6.71 -15.56 -4.53
CA GLN A 73 8.00 -15.05 -4.08
C GLN A 73 8.22 -13.63 -4.64
N GLN A 74 9.19 -12.90 -4.11
CA GLN A 74 9.48 -11.53 -4.54
C GLN A 74 9.86 -11.43 -6.03
N LYS A 75 10.55 -12.44 -6.56
CA LYS A 75 10.93 -12.53 -7.99
C LYS A 75 9.71 -12.58 -8.94
N ASP A 76 8.56 -13.04 -8.45
CA ASP A 76 7.33 -13.15 -9.23
C ASP A 76 6.63 -11.79 -9.37
N ILE A 77 7.05 -10.77 -8.61
CA ILE A 77 6.47 -9.43 -8.59
C ILE A 77 7.23 -8.51 -9.54
N VAL A 78 6.92 -8.61 -10.81
CA VAL A 78 7.46 -7.71 -11.85
C VAL A 78 6.48 -6.57 -12.07
N ILE A 79 6.88 -5.35 -11.68
CA ILE A 79 6.02 -4.15 -11.77
C ILE A 79 6.28 -3.48 -13.12
N PRO A 80 5.29 -3.44 -14.03
CA PRO A 80 5.44 -2.75 -15.30
C PRO A 80 5.35 -1.23 -15.13
N ASP A 81 5.84 -0.45 -16.10
CA ASP A 81 5.76 1.01 -16.07
C ASP A 81 4.31 1.51 -16.17
N LYS A 82 3.47 0.78 -16.89
CA LYS A 82 2.06 1.12 -17.10
C LYS A 82 1.15 -0.04 -16.72
N CYS A 83 -0.04 0.30 -16.24
CA CYS A 83 -1.08 -0.68 -15.98
C CYS A 83 -1.52 -1.36 -17.29
N PRO A 84 -1.43 -2.69 -17.41
CA PRO A 84 -1.80 -3.38 -18.64
C PRO A 84 -3.31 -3.32 -18.96
N VAL A 85 -4.14 -2.95 -17.97
CA VAL A 85 -5.60 -2.83 -18.16
C VAL A 85 -6.01 -1.41 -18.57
N LEU A 86 -5.50 -0.38 -17.85
CA LEU A 86 -5.94 1.01 -18.04
C LEU A 86 -4.92 1.89 -18.79
N GLY A 87 -3.73 1.37 -19.15
CA GLY A 87 -2.68 2.14 -19.82
C GLY A 87 -2.04 3.25 -18.99
N ILE A 88 -2.50 3.50 -17.77
CA ILE A 88 -2.00 4.57 -16.90
C ILE A 88 -0.64 4.23 -16.29
N PRO A 89 0.26 5.21 -16.08
CA PRO A 89 1.55 4.98 -15.43
C PRO A 89 1.35 4.43 -14.00
N LEU A 90 2.11 3.40 -13.64
CA LEU A 90 2.14 2.87 -12.29
C LEU A 90 3.13 3.66 -11.44
N LYS A 91 2.67 4.16 -10.29
CA LYS A 91 3.47 4.92 -9.34
C LYS A 91 3.56 4.17 -8.01
N LYS A 92 4.76 3.91 -7.55
CA LYS A 92 5.01 3.29 -6.23
C LYS A 92 4.59 4.27 -5.13
N SER A 93 3.33 4.26 -4.75
CA SER A 93 2.77 5.09 -3.67
C SER A 93 2.42 4.24 -2.46
N ILE A 94 2.84 4.70 -1.28
CA ILE A 94 2.50 4.10 0.01
C ILE A 94 1.55 5.00 0.83
N SER A 95 1.15 6.15 0.27
CA SER A 95 0.19 7.07 0.88
C SER A 95 -1.24 6.72 0.49
N LYS A 96 -2.19 6.92 1.41
CA LYS A 96 -3.62 6.65 1.17
C LYS A 96 -4.25 7.58 0.11
N GLY A 97 -3.65 8.75 -0.15
CA GLY A 97 -4.24 9.77 -1.02
C GLY A 97 -4.06 9.56 -2.53
N ASP A 98 -3.05 8.79 -2.96
CA ASP A 98 -2.73 8.56 -4.38
C ASP A 98 -2.65 7.06 -4.71
N ALA A 99 -3.53 6.28 -4.09
CA ALA A 99 -3.52 4.83 -4.22
C ALA A 99 -4.01 4.33 -5.60
N GLY A 100 -4.69 5.16 -6.39
CA GLY A 100 -5.31 4.75 -7.65
C GLY A 100 -4.32 4.17 -8.66
N ASN A 101 -3.16 4.80 -8.81
CA ASN A 101 -2.12 4.41 -9.74
C ASN A 101 -1.07 3.48 -9.13
N SER A 102 -1.20 3.10 -7.86
CA SER A 102 -0.23 2.20 -7.23
C SER A 102 -0.34 0.78 -7.78
N PRO A 103 0.80 0.07 -7.92
CA PRO A 103 0.80 -1.35 -8.29
C PRO A 103 0.03 -2.21 -7.28
N SER A 104 -0.76 -3.13 -7.78
CA SER A 104 -1.53 -4.09 -6.98
C SER A 104 -1.43 -5.48 -7.57
N ILE A 105 -1.25 -6.49 -6.72
CA ILE A 105 -1.29 -7.89 -7.14
C ILE A 105 -2.76 -8.31 -7.29
N ASP A 106 -3.16 -8.61 -8.50
CA ASP A 106 -4.48 -9.12 -8.86
C ASP A 106 -4.41 -10.61 -9.20
N ARG A 107 -5.44 -11.38 -8.85
CA ARG A 107 -5.62 -12.74 -9.34
C ARG A 107 -6.39 -12.71 -10.66
N VAL A 108 -5.85 -13.37 -11.68
CA VAL A 108 -6.54 -13.49 -12.99
C VAL A 108 -7.87 -14.22 -12.79
N ASP A 109 -7.79 -15.38 -12.15
CA ASP A 109 -8.94 -16.18 -11.72
C ASP A 109 -9.14 -16.02 -10.20
N PRO A 110 -10.21 -15.35 -9.74
CA PRO A 110 -10.44 -15.12 -8.32
C PRO A 110 -10.79 -16.38 -7.52
N SER A 111 -11.14 -17.49 -8.18
CA SER A 111 -11.41 -18.78 -7.53
C SER A 111 -10.14 -19.50 -7.09
N LYS A 112 -8.99 -19.17 -7.70
CA LYS A 112 -7.68 -19.77 -7.41
C LYS A 112 -6.86 -18.91 -6.41
N GLY A 113 -5.73 -19.47 -5.95
CA GLY A 113 -4.80 -18.80 -5.06
C GLY A 113 -3.91 -17.74 -5.74
N TYR A 114 -3.04 -17.14 -4.94
CA TYR A 114 -1.96 -16.27 -5.42
C TYR A 114 -0.76 -17.15 -5.83
N THR A 115 -0.74 -17.57 -7.08
CA THR A 115 0.33 -18.38 -7.70
C THR A 115 0.97 -17.61 -8.85
N PRO A 116 2.23 -17.89 -9.25
CA PRO A 116 2.93 -17.12 -10.29
C PRO A 116 2.19 -17.05 -11.63
N ASP A 117 1.48 -18.10 -12.00
CA ASP A 117 0.69 -18.22 -13.21
C ASP A 117 -0.68 -17.54 -13.13
N ASN A 118 -1.19 -17.31 -11.90
CA ASN A 118 -2.52 -16.72 -11.65
C ASN A 118 -2.48 -15.27 -11.21
N ILE A 119 -1.37 -14.55 -11.34
CA ILE A 119 -1.30 -13.14 -10.97
C ILE A 119 -1.00 -12.23 -12.15
N ARG A 120 -1.44 -10.97 -11.99
CA ARG A 120 -1.02 -9.82 -12.81
C ARG A 120 -0.79 -8.63 -11.89
N ILE A 121 0.20 -7.80 -12.26
CA ILE A 121 0.39 -6.51 -11.59
C ILE A 121 -0.35 -5.45 -12.39
N ILE A 122 -1.42 -4.93 -11.80
CA ILE A 122 -2.27 -3.89 -12.37
C ILE A 122 -2.36 -2.69 -11.43
N SER A 123 -2.96 -1.59 -11.86
CA SER A 123 -3.21 -0.46 -10.96
C SER A 123 -4.24 -0.83 -9.88
N HIS A 124 -4.08 -0.28 -8.69
CA HIS A 124 -5.07 -0.42 -7.62
C HIS A 124 -6.48 0.04 -8.08
N ARG A 125 -6.53 1.06 -8.97
CA ARG A 125 -7.78 1.51 -9.59
C ARG A 125 -8.45 0.42 -10.43
N ALA A 126 -7.69 -0.26 -11.30
CA ALA A 126 -8.20 -1.37 -12.11
C ALA A 126 -8.65 -2.53 -11.21
N ASN A 127 -7.82 -2.91 -10.24
CA ASN A 127 -8.11 -3.99 -9.31
C ASN A 127 -9.39 -3.72 -8.48
N ARG A 128 -9.58 -2.47 -8.01
CA ARG A 128 -10.82 -2.08 -7.33
C ARG A 128 -12.06 -2.11 -8.22
N LYS A 129 -11.92 -1.82 -9.51
CA LYS A 129 -13.05 -1.89 -10.45
C LYS A 129 -13.41 -3.33 -10.81
N LYS A 130 -12.41 -4.18 -10.95
CA LYS A 130 -12.60 -5.60 -11.21
C LYS A 130 -13.17 -6.33 -9.98
N GLN A 131 -12.57 -6.12 -8.80
CA GLN A 131 -12.88 -6.83 -7.53
C GLN A 131 -13.07 -8.36 -7.75
N ASP A 132 -14.24 -8.85 -7.47
CA ASP A 132 -14.69 -10.24 -7.61
C ASP A 132 -15.70 -10.42 -8.76
N CYS A 133 -15.91 -9.36 -9.58
CA CYS A 133 -16.81 -9.44 -10.72
C CYS A 133 -16.40 -10.56 -11.69
N THR A 134 -17.37 -11.31 -12.12
CA THR A 134 -17.25 -12.25 -13.24
C THR A 134 -17.17 -11.50 -14.57
N VAL A 135 -16.70 -12.16 -15.61
CA VAL A 135 -16.66 -11.56 -16.96
C VAL A 135 -18.07 -11.20 -17.43
N GLU A 136 -19.06 -12.01 -17.08
CA GLU A 136 -20.46 -11.77 -17.43
C GLU A 136 -21.01 -10.53 -16.75
N GLU A 137 -20.80 -10.37 -15.45
CA GLU A 137 -21.20 -9.17 -14.71
C GLU A 137 -20.53 -7.91 -15.27
N LEU A 138 -19.24 -7.97 -15.65
CA LEU A 138 -18.55 -6.85 -16.27
C LEU A 138 -19.14 -6.48 -17.63
N ARG A 139 -19.57 -7.46 -18.44
CA ARG A 139 -20.27 -7.21 -19.72
C ARG A 139 -21.63 -6.56 -19.51
N LEU A 140 -22.40 -7.03 -18.53
CA LEU A 140 -23.70 -6.43 -18.19
C LEU A 140 -23.55 -4.98 -17.70
N LEU A 141 -22.54 -4.72 -16.86
CA LEU A 141 -22.22 -3.38 -16.40
C LEU A 141 -21.81 -2.46 -17.57
N LEU A 142 -20.99 -2.97 -18.49
CA LEU A 142 -20.60 -2.20 -19.67
C LEU A 142 -21.82 -1.87 -20.54
N ALA A 143 -22.67 -2.83 -20.85
CA ALA A 143 -23.90 -2.60 -21.62
C ALA A 143 -24.82 -1.57 -20.97
N TYR A 144 -24.95 -1.61 -19.64
CA TYR A 144 -25.73 -0.61 -18.89
C TYR A 144 -25.12 0.79 -18.99
N MET A 145 -23.77 0.93 -19.00
CA MET A 145 -23.10 2.21 -19.09
C MET A 145 -23.16 2.82 -20.51
N GLU A 146 -23.37 1.99 -21.53
CA GLU A 146 -23.45 2.39 -22.94
C GLU A 146 -24.91 2.67 -23.40
N SER A 147 -25.90 2.36 -22.56
CA SER A 147 -27.33 2.63 -22.83
C SER A 147 -27.70 4.06 -22.47
#